data_b2d3176c2fc0e446b99c895f7fe2353f
#
_entry.id   b2d3176c2fc0e446b99c895f7fe2353f
#
_cell.length_a   1.000
_cell.length_b   1.000
_cell.length_c   1.000
_cell.angle_alpha   90.00
_cell.angle_beta   90.00
_cell.angle_gamma   90.00
#
_symmetry.space_group_name_H-M   'P 1'
#
loop_
_entity.id
_entity.type
_entity.pdbx_description
1 polymer ?
#
loop_
_entity_poly.entity_id
_entity_poly.type
_entity_poly.pdbx_seq_one_letter_code
_entity_poly.pdbx_strand_id
1 'polypeptide(L)'
;MKKSLTLRQPAVLIIGLLIISFTIIVVLLKDIVSVGVVSVIIAWFIGILAILQTQIKKFFFPPLFNFKVEEVLTTTNGGWQEKWYNLVIENNGYSVARNIRVKIRDEEHKSWINLLRPFAGMREDKIFIHLLAVGESEAFNIGHSDSRNDIFELTTNLIPNNQKIRLAINESHTYFIGIVSDNADPVFLKINIENRGYSSMSTSNIKIF
;
A
#
# COMPACT_ATOMS: atom_id res chain seq x y z
N MET A 1 -14.22 6.14 -8.41
CA MET A 1 -13.25 6.62 -7.41
C MET A 1 -13.31 8.14 -7.19
N LYS A 2 -14.38 8.71 -6.61
CA LYS A 2 -14.52 10.19 -6.38
C LYS A 2 -14.85 10.57 -4.92
N LYS A 3 -14.75 9.64 -3.95
CA LYS A 3 -15.25 9.89 -2.57
C LYS A 3 -14.21 10.38 -1.55
N SER A 4 -12.91 10.45 -1.87
CA SER A 4 -11.90 10.82 -0.86
C SER A 4 -11.58 12.32 -0.80
N LEU A 5 -11.96 13.11 -1.80
CA LEU A 5 -11.67 14.55 -1.81
C LEU A 5 -12.58 15.38 -0.89
N THR A 6 -13.81 14.94 -0.66
CA THR A 6 -14.82 15.73 0.06
C THR A 6 -14.64 15.81 1.58
N LEU A 7 -13.95 14.85 2.19
CA LEU A 7 -13.70 14.84 3.66
C LEU A 7 -12.49 15.69 4.09
N ARG A 8 -11.60 16.05 3.15
CA ARG A 8 -10.38 16.80 3.46
C ARG A 8 -10.55 18.30 3.52
N GLN A 9 -11.48 18.83 2.73
CA GLN A 9 -11.77 20.27 2.74
C GLN A 9 -12.19 20.81 4.12
N PRO A 10 -13.08 20.15 4.90
CA PRO A 10 -13.44 20.66 6.22
C PRO A 10 -12.28 20.64 7.21
N ALA A 11 -11.35 19.69 7.12
CA ALA A 11 -10.21 19.63 8.04
C ALA A 11 -9.17 20.73 7.75
N VAL A 12 -8.93 21.08 6.49
CA VAL A 12 -8.10 22.24 6.12
C VAL A 12 -8.72 23.53 6.65
N LEU A 13 -10.03 23.66 6.49
CA LEU A 13 -10.78 24.80 7.04
C LEU A 13 -10.68 24.88 8.57
N ILE A 14 -10.81 23.77 9.27
CA ILE A 14 -10.72 23.73 10.75
C ILE A 14 -9.32 24.16 11.21
N ILE A 15 -8.25 23.66 10.60
CA ILE A 15 -6.88 24.07 10.97
C ILE A 15 -6.63 25.54 10.61
N GLY A 16 -7.09 25.99 9.45
CA GLY A 16 -7.04 27.39 9.08
C GLY A 16 -7.75 28.28 10.11
N LEU A 17 -8.95 27.92 10.53
CA LEU A 17 -9.71 28.60 11.55
C LEU A 17 -9.02 28.59 12.91
N LEU A 18 -8.40 27.49 13.32
CA LEU A 18 -7.63 27.39 14.56
C LEU A 18 -6.42 28.33 14.54
N ILE A 19 -5.68 28.40 13.45
CA ILE A 19 -4.53 29.30 13.29
C ILE A 19 -5.01 30.76 13.35
N ILE A 20 -6.07 31.12 12.64
CA ILE A 20 -6.65 32.47 12.63
C ILE A 20 -7.13 32.84 14.03
N SER A 21 -7.89 31.96 14.70
CA SER A 21 -8.40 32.18 16.05
C SER A 21 -7.25 32.39 17.06
N PHE A 22 -6.21 31.57 16.97
CA PHE A 22 -5.01 31.70 17.81
C PHE A 22 -4.32 33.04 17.58
N THR A 23 -4.15 33.45 16.32
CA THR A 23 -3.54 34.75 15.97
C THR A 23 -4.35 35.92 16.55
N ILE A 24 -5.67 35.88 16.42
CA ILE A 24 -6.58 36.89 16.99
C ILE A 24 -6.41 36.95 18.52
N ILE A 25 -6.39 35.81 19.21
CA ILE A 25 -6.24 35.72 20.65
C ILE A 25 -4.90 36.37 21.07
N VAL A 26 -3.78 36.04 20.39
CA VAL A 26 -2.47 36.61 20.68
C VAL A 26 -2.47 38.11 20.47
N VAL A 27 -3.09 38.63 19.42
CA VAL A 27 -3.19 40.07 19.14
C VAL A 27 -4.03 40.78 20.21
N LEU A 28 -5.13 40.19 20.65
CA LEU A 28 -5.97 40.77 21.70
C LEU A 28 -5.30 40.77 23.09
N LEU A 29 -4.49 39.74 23.36
CA LEU A 29 -3.78 39.62 24.66
C LEU A 29 -2.52 40.46 24.77
N LYS A 30 -1.96 40.93 23.67
CA LYS A 30 -0.67 41.68 23.67
C LYS A 30 -0.66 42.92 24.56
N ASP A 31 -1.81 43.58 24.70
CA ASP A 31 -1.94 44.82 25.49
C ASP A 31 -2.31 44.55 26.96
N ILE A 32 -2.75 43.31 27.29
CA ILE A 32 -3.19 42.92 28.63
C ILE A 32 -2.17 42.06 29.37
N VAL A 33 -1.33 41.35 28.62
CA VAL A 33 -0.40 40.34 29.14
C VAL A 33 1.03 40.76 28.78
N SER A 34 1.98 40.56 29.69
CA SER A 34 3.38 40.85 29.42
C SER A 34 3.92 40.11 28.22
N VAL A 35 4.81 40.73 27.45
CA VAL A 35 5.43 40.15 26.24
C VAL A 35 6.02 38.76 26.53
N GLY A 36 6.54 38.53 27.73
CA GLY A 36 7.09 37.23 28.13
C GLY A 36 6.06 36.12 28.14
N VAL A 37 4.86 36.36 28.63
CA VAL A 37 3.77 35.35 28.66
C VAL A 37 3.27 35.03 27.26
N VAL A 38 3.14 36.06 26.40
CA VAL A 38 2.75 35.87 24.99
C VAL A 38 3.80 35.01 24.27
N SER A 39 5.08 35.25 24.49
CA SER A 39 6.15 34.45 23.88
C SER A 39 6.12 32.98 24.31
N VAL A 40 5.82 32.69 25.57
CA VAL A 40 5.67 31.35 26.09
C VAL A 40 4.49 30.61 25.40
N ILE A 41 3.33 31.30 25.27
CA ILE A 41 2.15 30.73 24.60
C ILE A 41 2.46 30.39 23.13
N ILE A 42 3.14 31.31 22.42
CA ILE A 42 3.53 31.06 21.02
C ILE A 42 4.52 29.89 20.94
N ALA A 43 5.52 29.80 21.79
CA ALA A 43 6.49 28.70 21.81
C ALA A 43 5.80 27.35 22.08
N TRP A 44 4.84 27.31 23.01
CA TRP A 44 4.04 26.13 23.29
C TRP A 44 3.21 25.68 22.06
N PHE A 45 2.56 26.61 21.39
CA PHE A 45 1.77 26.32 20.19
C PHE A 45 2.63 25.77 19.05
N ILE A 46 3.80 26.39 18.81
CA ILE A 46 4.77 25.88 17.81
C ILE A 46 5.26 24.48 18.19
N GLY A 47 5.53 24.24 19.47
CA GLY A 47 5.93 22.92 19.98
C GLY A 47 4.85 21.85 19.71
N ILE A 48 3.60 22.16 19.99
CA ILE A 48 2.47 21.24 19.69
C ILE A 48 2.37 20.97 18.18
N LEU A 49 2.44 22.01 17.34
CA LEU A 49 2.42 21.85 15.88
C LEU A 49 3.58 20.98 15.38
N ALA A 50 4.79 21.15 15.95
CA ALA A 50 5.94 20.33 15.59
C ALA A 50 5.73 18.84 15.95
N ILE A 51 5.15 18.55 17.12
CA ILE A 51 4.81 17.18 17.53
C ILE A 51 3.74 16.58 16.59
N LEU A 52 2.74 17.38 16.24
CA LEU A 52 1.65 16.94 15.35
C LEU A 52 2.02 16.92 13.87
N GLN A 53 3.19 17.44 13.48
CA GLN A 53 3.59 17.58 12.07
C GLN A 53 3.47 16.28 11.28
N THR A 54 3.87 15.14 11.88
CA THR A 54 3.81 13.83 11.22
C THR A 54 2.36 13.40 10.98
N GLN A 55 1.49 13.63 11.96
CA GLN A 55 0.07 13.29 11.85
C GLN A 55 -0.63 14.21 10.84
N ILE A 56 -0.31 15.48 10.86
CA ILE A 56 -0.81 16.48 9.91
C ILE A 56 -0.39 16.08 8.48
N LYS A 57 0.89 15.76 8.26
CA LYS A 57 1.37 15.29 6.95
C LYS A 57 0.67 14.01 6.50
N LYS A 58 0.52 13.02 7.38
CA LYS A 58 -0.21 11.79 7.06
C LYS A 58 -1.66 12.06 6.68
N PHE A 59 -2.31 12.99 7.36
CA PHE A 59 -3.72 13.32 7.13
C PHE A 59 -3.94 14.13 5.85
N PHE A 60 -3.11 15.17 5.58
CA PHE A 60 -3.29 16.09 4.45
C PHE A 60 -2.61 15.64 3.17
N PHE A 61 -1.48 14.96 3.31
CA PHE A 61 -0.61 14.59 2.19
C PHE A 61 -0.25 13.10 2.24
N PRO A 62 -1.23 12.17 2.36
CA PRO A 62 -0.91 10.76 2.40
C PRO A 62 -0.40 10.27 1.05
N PRO A 63 0.39 9.20 1.04
CA PRO A 63 0.54 8.38 -0.14
C PRO A 63 -0.82 7.82 -0.54
N LEU A 64 -1.09 7.74 -1.82
CA LEU A 64 -2.29 7.13 -2.39
C LEU A 64 -1.85 6.05 -3.36
N PHE A 65 -2.33 4.84 -3.17
CA PHE A 65 -1.93 3.73 -4.01
C PHE A 65 -2.95 3.47 -5.11
N ASN A 66 -2.44 3.36 -6.33
CA ASN A 66 -3.12 2.76 -7.46
C ASN A 66 -2.59 1.35 -7.66
N PHE A 67 -3.41 0.46 -8.20
CA PHE A 67 -3.02 -0.92 -8.40
C PHE A 67 -3.46 -1.43 -9.75
N LYS A 68 -2.63 -2.27 -10.33
CA LYS A 68 -2.96 -3.06 -11.51
C LYS A 68 -2.31 -4.44 -11.39
N VAL A 69 -2.89 -5.42 -12.05
CA VAL A 69 -2.24 -6.72 -12.23
C VAL A 69 -1.62 -6.73 -13.61
N GLU A 70 -0.35 -7.09 -13.67
CA GLU A 70 0.40 -7.26 -14.92
C GLU A 70 0.81 -8.71 -15.09
N GLU A 71 0.74 -9.17 -16.32
CA GLU A 71 1.25 -10.47 -16.74
C GLU A 71 2.62 -10.29 -17.36
N VAL A 72 3.59 -11.08 -16.90
CA VAL A 72 4.96 -11.11 -17.42
C VAL A 72 5.28 -12.52 -17.88
N LEU A 73 5.62 -12.67 -19.15
CA LEU A 73 6.08 -13.93 -19.72
C LEU A 73 7.59 -14.05 -19.56
N THR A 74 8.05 -15.16 -19.02
CA THR A 74 9.45 -15.48 -18.91
C THR A 74 9.73 -16.86 -19.51
N THR A 75 10.94 -17.04 -20.03
CA THR A 75 11.42 -18.35 -20.47
C THR A 75 12.53 -18.80 -19.53
N THR A 76 12.37 -19.94 -18.92
CA THR A 76 13.39 -20.52 -18.03
C THR A 76 14.59 -21.03 -18.84
N ASN A 77 15.69 -21.29 -18.16
CA ASN A 77 16.89 -21.89 -18.76
C ASN A 77 16.63 -23.26 -19.39
N GLY A 78 15.55 -23.94 -19.02
CA GLY A 78 15.08 -25.20 -19.62
C GLY A 78 14.18 -25.06 -20.84
N GLY A 79 13.95 -23.84 -21.31
CA GLY A 79 13.08 -23.55 -22.46
C GLY A 79 11.56 -23.54 -22.15
N TRP A 80 11.18 -23.67 -20.89
CA TRP A 80 9.77 -23.61 -20.48
C TRP A 80 9.31 -22.18 -20.37
N GLN A 81 8.05 -21.95 -20.71
CA GLN A 81 7.43 -20.63 -20.52
C GLN A 81 6.69 -20.60 -19.19
N GLU A 82 6.89 -19.50 -18.46
CA GLU A 82 6.19 -19.18 -17.22
C GLU A 82 5.47 -17.86 -17.38
N LYS A 83 4.23 -17.81 -16.90
CA LYS A 83 3.45 -16.59 -16.75
C LYS A 83 3.45 -16.15 -15.30
N TRP A 84 4.02 -15.00 -15.04
CA TRP A 84 4.05 -14.37 -13.73
C TRP A 84 2.96 -13.32 -13.65
N TYR A 85 2.24 -13.31 -12.55
CA TYR A 85 1.20 -12.33 -12.26
C TYR A 85 1.68 -11.44 -11.14
N ASN A 86 1.88 -10.17 -11.45
CA ASN A 86 2.41 -9.17 -10.55
C ASN A 86 1.34 -8.16 -10.15
N LEU A 87 1.20 -7.91 -8.86
CA LEU A 87 0.49 -6.74 -8.37
C LEU A 87 1.45 -5.55 -8.44
N VAL A 88 1.20 -4.64 -9.35
CA VAL A 88 1.93 -3.37 -9.46
C VAL A 88 1.22 -2.32 -8.61
N ILE A 89 1.98 -1.69 -7.72
CA ILE A 89 1.52 -0.63 -6.84
C ILE A 89 2.19 0.65 -7.28
N GLU A 90 1.42 1.66 -7.60
CA GLU A 90 1.87 3.00 -7.97
C GLU A 90 1.49 3.99 -6.89
N ASN A 91 2.42 4.86 -6.47
CA ASN A 91 2.12 5.92 -5.53
C ASN A 91 1.66 7.19 -6.27
N ASN A 92 0.36 7.38 -6.38
CA ASN A 92 -0.26 8.57 -6.97
C ASN A 92 -0.67 9.61 -5.92
N GLY A 93 -0.10 9.51 -4.72
CA GLY A 93 -0.37 10.43 -3.62
C GLY A 93 0.45 11.70 -3.66
N TYR A 94 0.56 12.33 -2.50
CA TYR A 94 1.25 13.61 -2.34
C TYR A 94 2.55 13.49 -1.56
N SER A 95 2.88 12.33 -1.05
CA SER A 95 4.11 12.07 -0.31
C SER A 95 4.69 10.69 -0.62
N VAL A 96 5.96 10.54 -0.32
CA VAL A 96 6.68 9.27 -0.42
C VAL A 96 6.06 8.25 0.53
N ALA A 97 5.70 7.09 0.02
CA ALA A 97 5.27 5.97 0.85
C ALA A 97 6.49 5.25 1.45
N ARG A 98 6.36 4.79 2.71
CA ARG A 98 7.47 4.20 3.46
C ARG A 98 7.12 2.81 3.95
N ASN A 99 8.12 1.91 3.87
CA ASN A 99 8.03 0.55 4.40
C ASN A 99 6.77 -0.19 3.95
N ILE A 100 6.52 -0.19 2.63
CA ILE A 100 5.36 -0.83 2.03
C ILE A 100 5.53 -2.34 2.11
N ARG A 101 4.53 -3.01 2.65
CA ARG A 101 4.41 -4.47 2.68
C ARG A 101 3.12 -4.87 2.04
N VAL A 102 3.17 -5.91 1.24
CA VAL A 102 1.99 -6.52 0.63
C VAL A 102 1.81 -7.90 1.21
N LYS A 103 0.63 -8.15 1.73
CA LYS A 103 0.27 -9.41 2.37
C LYS A 103 -0.94 -10.00 1.66
N ILE A 104 -0.98 -11.30 1.59
CA ILE A 104 -2.12 -12.06 1.07
C ILE A 104 -2.64 -13.01 2.14
N ARG A 105 -3.93 -13.21 2.15
CA ARG A 105 -4.58 -14.30 2.87
C ARG A 105 -5.70 -14.87 2.03
N ASP A 106 -5.94 -16.12 2.18
CA ASP A 106 -7.10 -16.80 1.63
C ASP A 106 -8.34 -16.52 2.51
N GLU A 107 -9.52 -16.77 1.98
CA GLU A 107 -10.79 -16.53 2.69
C GLU A 107 -10.96 -17.45 3.91
N GLU A 108 -10.42 -18.66 3.87
CA GLU A 108 -10.52 -19.66 4.94
C GLU A 108 -9.47 -19.48 6.02
N HIS A 109 -8.28 -19.01 5.66
CA HIS A 109 -7.14 -18.87 6.56
C HIS A 109 -7.07 -17.45 7.15
N LYS A 110 -7.00 -17.36 8.48
CA LYS A 110 -6.91 -16.06 9.16
C LYS A 110 -5.52 -15.41 9.09
N SER A 111 -4.50 -16.17 8.73
CA SER A 111 -3.10 -15.72 8.75
C SER A 111 -2.73 -14.96 7.48
N TRP A 112 -2.13 -13.77 7.64
CA TRP A 112 -1.57 -12.99 6.57
C TRP A 112 -0.15 -13.44 6.23
N ILE A 113 0.13 -13.64 4.95
CA ILE A 113 1.41 -14.06 4.40
C ILE A 113 1.97 -12.94 3.53
N ASN A 114 3.27 -12.63 3.61
CA ASN A 114 3.86 -11.60 2.77
C ASN A 114 4.03 -12.09 1.32
N LEU A 115 3.69 -11.25 0.36
CA LEU A 115 4.06 -11.45 -1.04
C LEU A 115 5.52 -11.04 -1.25
N LEU A 116 6.17 -11.64 -2.24
CA LEU A 116 7.55 -11.37 -2.59
C LEU A 116 7.64 -10.38 -3.75
N ARG A 117 8.71 -9.59 -3.77
CA ARG A 117 9.05 -8.76 -4.94
C ARG A 117 9.65 -9.63 -6.04
N PRO A 118 9.37 -9.33 -7.33
CA PRO A 118 10.00 -10.03 -8.44
C PRO A 118 11.52 -9.80 -8.44
N PHE A 119 12.25 -10.85 -8.80
CA PHE A 119 13.71 -10.80 -9.02
C PHE A 119 14.59 -10.38 -7.82
N ALA A 120 14.03 -10.11 -6.69
CA ALA A 120 14.82 -9.86 -5.50
C ALA A 120 15.47 -11.18 -5.02
N GLY A 121 16.80 -11.29 -4.98
CA GLY A 121 17.54 -12.46 -4.48
C GLY A 121 17.06 -12.98 -3.12
N MET A 122 17.74 -13.92 -2.42
CA MET A 122 17.24 -14.49 -1.14
C MET A 122 17.37 -13.58 0.10
N ARG A 123 17.29 -12.26 -0.03
CA ARG A 123 17.48 -11.30 1.07
C ARG A 123 16.15 -10.83 1.63
N GLU A 124 16.15 -10.30 2.86
CA GLU A 124 14.97 -9.74 3.54
C GLU A 124 14.30 -8.59 2.79
N ASP A 125 15.03 -7.89 1.93
CA ASP A 125 14.54 -6.81 1.05
C ASP A 125 13.44 -7.23 0.06
N LYS A 126 13.12 -8.53 0.02
CA LYS A 126 12.09 -9.09 -0.88
C LYS A 126 10.67 -8.80 -0.45
N ILE A 127 10.45 -8.57 0.84
CA ILE A 127 9.11 -8.53 1.42
C ILE A 127 8.59 -7.12 1.61
N PHE A 128 9.42 -6.10 1.39
CA PHE A 128 8.98 -4.71 1.53
C PHE A 128 9.74 -3.74 0.62
N ILE A 129 9.13 -2.60 0.38
CA ILE A 129 9.70 -1.45 -0.32
C ILE A 129 9.96 -0.38 0.73
N HIS A 130 11.22 0.03 0.90
CA HIS A 130 11.58 1.06 1.89
C HIS A 130 10.95 2.40 1.57
N LEU A 131 11.05 2.82 0.31
CA LEU A 131 10.54 4.10 -0.17
C LEU A 131 9.95 3.91 -1.58
N LEU A 132 8.77 4.49 -1.79
CA LEU A 132 8.13 4.59 -3.10
C LEU A 132 7.76 6.05 -3.32
N ALA A 133 8.49 6.73 -4.21
CA ALA A 133 8.26 8.13 -4.49
C ALA A 133 6.93 8.34 -5.23
N VAL A 134 6.48 9.59 -5.27
CA VAL A 134 5.27 9.97 -6.01
C VAL A 134 5.49 9.74 -7.50
N GLY A 135 4.57 9.03 -8.14
CA GLY A 135 4.64 8.63 -9.55
C GLY A 135 5.48 7.39 -9.81
N GLU A 136 6.17 6.85 -8.81
CA GLU A 136 6.88 5.58 -8.96
C GLU A 136 5.96 4.38 -8.74
N SER A 137 6.31 3.26 -9.39
CA SER A 137 5.62 1.99 -9.25
C SER A 137 6.58 0.86 -8.93
N GLU A 138 6.09 -0.09 -8.17
CA GLU A 138 6.81 -1.31 -7.80
C GLU A 138 5.88 -2.52 -7.82
N ALA A 139 6.45 -3.70 -8.06
CA ALA A 139 5.71 -4.92 -8.25
C ALA A 139 5.90 -5.92 -7.10
N PHE A 140 4.87 -6.70 -6.83
CA PHE A 140 4.89 -7.88 -5.97
C PHE A 140 4.32 -9.08 -6.72
N ASN A 141 4.98 -10.22 -6.65
CA ASN A 141 4.50 -11.44 -7.27
C ASN A 141 3.26 -11.94 -6.52
N ILE A 142 2.14 -12.10 -7.23
CA ILE A 142 0.98 -12.83 -6.73
C ILE A 142 1.22 -14.33 -6.87
N GLY A 143 1.64 -14.74 -8.06
CA GLY A 143 1.87 -16.13 -8.37
C GLY A 143 2.32 -16.33 -9.81
N HIS A 144 2.49 -17.56 -10.19
CA HIS A 144 2.86 -17.94 -11.55
C HIS A 144 2.18 -19.23 -12.00
N SER A 145 2.12 -19.42 -13.31
CA SER A 145 1.74 -20.68 -13.95
C SER A 145 2.83 -21.12 -14.91
N ASP A 146 3.01 -22.43 -15.02
CA ASP A 146 4.03 -23.09 -15.84
C ASP A 146 3.35 -23.82 -17.01
N SER A 147 3.92 -23.71 -18.21
CA SER A 147 3.40 -24.37 -19.42
C SER A 147 3.41 -25.91 -19.37
N ARG A 148 4.06 -26.52 -18.37
CA ARG A 148 4.15 -27.98 -18.22
C ARG A 148 3.05 -28.58 -17.37
N ASN A 149 2.57 -27.85 -16.38
CA ASN A 149 1.76 -28.43 -15.30
C ASN A 149 0.37 -27.86 -15.21
N ASP A 150 0.05 -26.80 -15.96
CA ASP A 150 -1.26 -26.12 -15.89
C ASP A 150 -1.71 -25.77 -14.44
N ILE A 151 -0.75 -25.64 -13.54
CA ILE A 151 -0.96 -25.32 -12.13
C ILE A 151 -0.61 -23.85 -11.90
N PHE A 152 -1.47 -23.15 -11.20
CA PHE A 152 -1.13 -21.83 -10.67
C PHE A 152 -0.57 -21.97 -9.25
N GLU A 153 0.61 -21.38 -9.00
CA GLU A 153 1.24 -21.38 -7.68
C GLU A 153 1.33 -19.94 -7.14
N LEU A 154 0.85 -19.72 -5.91
CA LEU A 154 1.06 -18.45 -5.21
C LEU A 154 2.52 -18.29 -4.78
N THR A 155 3.06 -17.09 -4.95
CA THR A 155 4.43 -16.76 -4.56
C THR A 155 4.45 -16.04 -3.23
N THR A 156 4.75 -16.76 -2.15
CA THR A 156 4.78 -16.22 -0.80
C THR A 156 6.13 -16.47 -0.12
N ASN A 157 6.44 -15.70 0.93
CA ASN A 157 7.67 -15.88 1.70
C ASN A 157 7.59 -17.02 2.74
N LEU A 158 6.42 -17.58 2.97
CA LEU A 158 6.30 -18.75 3.82
C LEU A 158 6.63 -20.00 3.00
N ILE A 159 7.75 -20.59 3.29
CA ILE A 159 8.04 -21.99 3.06
C ILE A 159 8.18 -22.66 4.42
N PRO A 160 7.13 -22.84 5.20
CA PRO A 160 7.12 -23.86 6.19
C PRO A 160 6.31 -25.00 5.59
N ASN A 161 6.92 -26.15 5.49
CA ASN A 161 6.27 -27.42 5.21
C ASN A 161 5.75 -27.66 3.79
N ASN A 162 6.41 -27.16 2.75
CA ASN A 162 6.12 -27.52 1.35
C ASN A 162 4.65 -27.35 0.87
N GLN A 163 3.82 -26.66 1.61
CA GLN A 163 2.48 -26.32 1.15
C GLN A 163 2.54 -25.02 0.32
N LYS A 164 3.01 -25.17 -0.91
CA LYS A 164 2.70 -24.17 -1.94
C LYS A 164 1.19 -24.14 -2.09
N ILE A 165 0.60 -22.98 -2.01
CA ILE A 165 -0.83 -22.83 -2.33
C ILE A 165 -0.92 -22.96 -3.85
N ARG A 166 -1.52 -24.06 -4.29
CA ARG A 166 -1.65 -24.46 -5.69
C ARG A 166 -3.11 -24.50 -6.05
N LEU A 167 -3.42 -23.95 -7.23
CA LEU A 167 -4.73 -24.09 -7.85
C LEU A 167 -4.61 -25.03 -9.05
N ALA A 168 -5.37 -26.11 -9.05
CA ALA A 168 -5.52 -26.97 -10.21
C ALA A 168 -6.36 -26.28 -11.30
N ILE A 169 -6.38 -26.87 -12.50
CA ILE A 169 -7.24 -26.40 -13.59
C ILE A 169 -8.70 -26.34 -13.14
N ASN A 170 -9.39 -25.26 -13.50
CA ASN A 170 -10.78 -24.96 -13.18
C ASN A 170 -11.04 -24.70 -11.68
N GLU A 171 -10.02 -24.59 -10.84
CA GLU A 171 -10.17 -24.10 -9.49
C GLU A 171 -10.18 -22.57 -9.46
N SER A 172 -11.00 -22.05 -8.57
CA SER A 172 -11.13 -20.62 -8.32
C SER A 172 -11.10 -20.37 -6.82
N HIS A 173 -10.23 -19.46 -6.40
CA HIS A 173 -10.14 -19.06 -4.99
C HIS A 173 -10.16 -17.55 -4.83
N THR A 174 -10.77 -17.13 -3.75
CA THR A 174 -10.80 -15.71 -3.34
C THR A 174 -9.72 -15.44 -2.32
N TYR A 175 -8.95 -14.40 -2.59
CA TYR A 175 -7.90 -13.92 -1.69
C TYR A 175 -8.14 -12.47 -1.32
N PHE A 176 -7.65 -12.11 -0.13
CA PHE A 176 -7.56 -10.73 0.29
C PHE A 176 -6.10 -10.29 0.25
N ILE A 177 -5.84 -9.13 -0.34
CA ILE A 177 -4.52 -8.50 -0.34
C ILE A 177 -4.60 -7.29 0.58
N GLY A 178 -3.67 -7.21 1.54
CA GLY A 178 -3.49 -6.05 2.41
C GLY A 178 -2.20 -5.33 2.04
N ILE A 179 -2.29 -4.05 1.74
CA ILE A 179 -1.16 -3.15 1.49
C ILE A 179 -1.02 -2.27 2.71
N VAL A 180 0.12 -2.35 3.38
CA VAL A 180 0.41 -1.62 4.62
C VAL A 180 1.65 -0.76 4.41
N SER A 181 1.59 0.47 4.87
CA SER A 181 2.69 1.43 4.85
C SER A 181 2.72 2.19 6.18
N ASP A 182 3.90 2.65 6.61
CA ASP A 182 4.04 3.36 7.89
C ASP A 182 3.29 4.71 7.91
N ASN A 183 3.13 5.33 6.75
CA ASN A 183 2.58 6.68 6.62
C ASN A 183 1.35 6.78 5.69
N ALA A 184 0.71 5.66 5.39
CA ALA A 184 -0.58 5.61 4.70
C ALA A 184 -1.57 4.74 5.48
N ASP A 185 -2.85 4.94 5.22
CA ASP A 185 -3.87 4.04 5.73
C ASP A 185 -3.76 2.69 4.98
N PRO A 186 -3.98 1.56 5.68
CA PRO A 186 -3.92 0.27 5.04
C PRO A 186 -5.03 0.14 3.99
N VAL A 187 -4.67 -0.46 2.85
CA VAL A 187 -5.60 -0.72 1.76
C VAL A 187 -5.84 -2.21 1.66
N PHE A 188 -7.09 -2.60 1.53
CA PHE A 188 -7.48 -3.99 1.37
C PHE A 188 -8.18 -4.18 0.03
N LEU A 189 -7.74 -5.20 -0.70
CA LEU A 189 -8.26 -5.59 -1.99
C LEU A 189 -8.79 -7.02 -1.88
N LYS A 190 -9.91 -7.28 -2.51
CA LYS A 190 -10.40 -8.64 -2.74
C LYS A 190 -10.04 -9.02 -4.17
N ILE A 191 -9.34 -10.14 -4.35
CA ILE A 191 -9.01 -10.67 -5.66
C ILE A 191 -9.60 -12.08 -5.80
N ASN A 192 -10.08 -12.40 -6.97
CA ASN A 192 -10.46 -13.76 -7.34
C ASN A 192 -9.48 -14.26 -8.39
N ILE A 193 -8.88 -15.43 -8.13
CA ILE A 193 -7.94 -16.08 -9.04
C ILE A 193 -8.61 -17.36 -9.53
N GLU A 194 -8.79 -17.46 -10.83
CA GLU A 194 -9.34 -18.63 -11.49
C GLU A 194 -8.26 -19.25 -12.40
N ASN A 195 -7.89 -20.49 -12.14
CA ASN A 195 -6.94 -21.20 -12.99
C ASN A 195 -7.65 -21.90 -14.15
N ARG A 196 -7.56 -21.34 -15.34
CA ARG A 196 -8.11 -21.91 -16.58
C ARG A 196 -7.08 -22.66 -17.43
N GLY A 197 -5.93 -22.97 -16.88
CA GLY A 197 -4.78 -23.53 -17.59
C GLY A 197 -3.85 -22.46 -18.18
N TYR A 198 -2.61 -22.85 -18.47
CA TYR A 198 -1.57 -21.93 -18.94
C TYR A 198 -1.97 -21.15 -20.20
N SER A 199 -2.53 -21.83 -21.19
CA SER A 199 -2.90 -21.24 -22.50
C SER A 199 -4.04 -20.24 -22.44
N SER A 200 -4.93 -20.38 -21.46
CA SER A 200 -6.16 -19.56 -21.31
C SER A 200 -6.09 -18.59 -20.14
N MET A 201 -5.03 -18.65 -19.30
CA MET A 201 -4.84 -17.69 -18.23
C MET A 201 -4.55 -16.31 -18.82
N SER A 202 -5.49 -15.41 -18.68
CA SER A 202 -5.34 -14.00 -18.98
C SER A 202 -5.48 -13.19 -17.69
N THR A 203 -5.00 -11.96 -17.69
CA THR A 203 -5.18 -11.01 -16.57
C THR A 203 -6.65 -10.77 -16.23
N SER A 204 -7.56 -11.08 -17.15
CA SER A 204 -9.02 -11.06 -16.91
C SER A 204 -9.50 -12.07 -15.86
N ASN A 205 -8.68 -13.05 -15.51
CA ASN A 205 -8.97 -14.04 -14.48
C ASN A 205 -8.66 -13.56 -13.06
N ILE A 206 -7.98 -12.44 -12.92
CA ILE A 206 -7.74 -11.78 -11.63
C ILE A 206 -8.59 -10.52 -11.57
N LYS A 207 -9.69 -10.57 -10.82
CA LYS A 207 -10.56 -9.41 -10.60
C LYS A 207 -10.22 -8.77 -9.27
N ILE A 208 -10.00 -7.46 -9.29
CA ILE A 208 -9.82 -6.62 -8.10
C ILE A 208 -11.18 -5.97 -7.79
N PHE A 209 -11.63 -6.06 -6.54
CA PHE A 209 -12.89 -5.52 -6.07
C PHE A 209 -12.68 -4.48 -4.97
#